data_3d6dec6fdc392d9e809d89954bb235e5
#
_entry.id   3d6dec6fdc392d9e809d89954bb235e5
#
_cell.length_a   1.000
_cell.length_b   1.000
_cell.length_c   1.000
_cell.angle_alpha   90.00
_cell.angle_beta   90.00
_cell.angle_gamma   90.00
#
_symmetry.space_group_name_H-M   'P 1'
#
loop_
_entity.id
_entity.type
_entity.pdbx_description
1 polymer ?
#
loop_
_entity_poly.entity_id
_entity_poly.type
_entity_poly.pdbx_seq_one_letter_code
_entity_poly.pdbx_strand_id
1 'polypeptide(L)' 'MSKILAEQLLAGIILADNDNREYIYLPGGEVGSEDPHCVFEKNGERTGDLPLEEAVELAKRLHLSPGRHPELGNRSY' A
#
# COMPACT_ATOMS: atom_id res chain seq x y z
N MET A 1 15.43 -0.88 -5.69
CA MET A 1 14.08 -1.18 -5.16
C MET A 1 14.14 -1.37 -3.66
N SER A 2 13.18 -0.87 -2.94
CA SER A 2 13.17 -1.00 -1.49
C SER A 2 12.51 -2.31 -1.07
N LYS A 3 13.31 -3.25 -0.56
CA LYS A 3 12.79 -4.51 -0.06
C LYS A 3 11.87 -4.30 1.15
N ILE A 4 12.17 -3.26 1.94
CA ILE A 4 11.39 -2.96 3.15
C ILE A 4 9.95 -2.62 2.78
N LEU A 5 9.75 -1.74 1.81
CA LEU A 5 8.40 -1.36 1.40
C LEU A 5 7.64 -2.54 0.78
N ALA A 6 8.32 -3.33 -0.03
CA ALA A 6 7.70 -4.51 -0.64
C ALA A 6 7.26 -5.50 0.44
N GLU A 7 8.13 -5.77 1.40
CA GLU A 7 7.81 -6.68 2.50
C GLU A 7 6.65 -6.18 3.34
N GLN A 8 6.62 -4.86 3.60
CA GLN A 8 5.53 -4.27 4.37
C GLN A 8 4.20 -4.41 3.65
N LEU A 9 4.17 -4.13 2.34
CA LEU A 9 2.95 -4.29 1.56
C LEU A 9 2.49 -5.74 1.53
N LEU A 10 3.43 -6.68 1.35
CA LEU A 10 3.10 -8.11 1.34
C LEU A 10 2.63 -8.60 2.70
N ALA A 11 3.06 -7.96 3.77
CA ALA A 11 2.61 -8.28 5.13
C ALA A 11 1.26 -7.66 5.47
N GLY A 12 0.67 -6.90 4.54
CA GLY A 12 -0.62 -6.28 4.76
C GLY A 12 -0.55 -4.92 5.46
N ILE A 13 0.63 -4.34 5.56
CA ILE A 13 0.79 -3.04 6.18
C ILE A 13 0.30 -1.97 5.22
N ILE A 14 -0.44 -0.99 5.74
CA ILE A 14 -0.92 0.14 4.98
C ILE A 14 0.14 1.23 5.03
N LEU A 15 0.52 1.73 3.87
CA LEU A 15 1.46 2.85 3.76
C LEU A 15 0.66 4.12 3.52
N ALA A 16 0.98 5.17 4.26
CA ALA A 16 0.25 6.43 4.19
C ALA A 16 1.22 7.61 4.21
N ASP A 17 0.75 8.75 3.71
CA ASP A 17 1.48 10.00 3.81
C ASP A 17 1.21 10.67 5.16
N ASN A 18 1.96 11.75 5.44
CA ASN A 18 1.83 12.47 6.71
C ASN A 18 0.46 13.10 6.90
N ASP A 19 -0.21 13.45 5.82
CA ASP A 19 -1.53 14.10 5.87
C ASP A 19 -2.68 13.10 5.88
N ASN A 20 -2.37 11.81 5.79
CA ASN A 20 -3.36 10.73 5.72
C ASN A 20 -4.37 10.93 4.59
N ARG A 21 -3.87 11.35 3.44
CA ARG A 21 -4.70 11.53 2.25
C ARG A 21 -4.40 10.53 1.16
N GLU A 22 -3.18 9.98 1.16
CA GLU A 22 -2.74 9.04 0.16
C GLU A 22 -2.35 7.74 0.85
N TYR A 23 -2.82 6.62 0.30
CA TYR A 23 -2.57 5.29 0.88
C TYR A 23 -2.21 4.32 -0.23
N ILE A 24 -1.30 3.41 0.09
CA ILE A 24 -1.03 2.26 -0.76
C ILE A 24 -1.09 1.03 0.13
N TYR A 25 -1.84 0.03 -0.30
CA TYR A 25 -1.95 -1.21 0.47
C TYR A 25 -2.31 -2.37 -0.44
N LEU A 26 -2.05 -3.57 0.05
CA LEU A 26 -2.40 -4.81 -0.65
C LEU A 26 -3.76 -5.28 -0.19
N PRO A 27 -4.76 -5.41 -1.09
CA PRO A 27 -6.07 -5.96 -0.70
C PRO A 27 -5.93 -7.39 -0.20
N GLY A 28 -6.79 -7.77 0.73
CA GLY A 28 -6.76 -9.11 1.31
C GLY A 28 -6.85 -10.23 0.29
N GLY A 29 -7.60 -10.02 -0.79
CA GLY A 29 -7.73 -11.02 -1.84
C GLY A 29 -6.46 -11.26 -2.65
N GLU A 30 -5.48 -10.38 -2.53
CA GLU A 30 -4.21 -10.51 -3.24
C GLU A 30 -3.13 -11.18 -2.40
N VAL A 31 -3.40 -11.43 -1.12
CA VAL A 31 -2.43 -12.08 -0.23
C VAL A 31 -2.18 -13.50 -0.73
N GLY A 32 -0.91 -13.83 -0.96
CA GLY A 32 -0.53 -15.14 -1.47
C GLY A 32 -0.61 -15.28 -2.97
N SER A 33 -1.00 -14.24 -3.69
CA SER A 33 -1.03 -14.25 -5.15
C SER A 33 0.39 -14.26 -5.73
N GLU A 34 0.55 -14.87 -6.90
CA GLU A 34 1.85 -14.88 -7.59
C GLU A 34 2.23 -13.50 -8.11
N ASP A 35 1.22 -12.71 -8.47
CA ASP A 35 1.42 -11.37 -9.02
C ASP A 35 0.48 -10.41 -8.30
N PRO A 36 0.81 -10.07 -7.04
CA PRO A 36 -0.09 -9.22 -6.26
C PRO A 36 -0.16 -7.80 -6.78
N HIS A 37 -1.36 -7.25 -6.78
CA HIS A 37 -1.62 -5.88 -7.17
C HIS A 37 -2.13 -5.09 -5.98
N CYS A 38 -1.62 -3.87 -5.85
CA CYS A 38 -1.97 -3.01 -4.74
C CYS A 38 -3.03 -1.99 -5.15
N VAL A 39 -3.63 -1.36 -4.15
CA VAL A 39 -4.55 -0.25 -4.35
C VAL A 39 -3.85 1.03 -3.94
N PHE A 40 -3.93 2.03 -4.79
CA PHE A 40 -3.53 3.38 -4.44
C PHE A 40 -4.80 4.19 -4.23
N GLU A 41 -4.89 4.83 -3.07
CA GLU A 41 -6.04 5.63 -2.72
C GLU A 41 -5.59 7.06 -2.45
N LYS A 42 -6.24 8.01 -3.11
CA LYS A 42 -5.92 9.43 -2.95
C LYS A 42 -7.22 10.21 -2.78
N ASN A 43 -7.33 10.90 -1.65
CA ASN A 43 -8.51 11.71 -1.34
C ASN A 43 -9.84 10.95 -1.47
N GLY A 44 -9.82 9.68 -1.10
CA GLY A 44 -11.01 8.85 -1.15
C GLY A 44 -11.24 8.13 -2.47
N GLU A 45 -10.48 8.45 -3.50
CA GLU A 45 -10.56 7.75 -4.78
C GLU A 45 -9.57 6.60 -4.82
N ARG A 46 -10.04 5.44 -5.25
CA ARG A 46 -9.23 4.23 -5.32
C ARG A 46 -8.91 3.86 -6.76
N THR A 47 -7.65 3.51 -6.99
CA THR A 47 -7.23 2.89 -8.23
C THR A 47 -6.80 1.46 -7.90
N GLY A 48 -7.23 0.49 -8.70
CA GLY A 48 -6.79 -0.88 -8.52
C GLY A 48 -5.68 -1.22 -9.50
N ASP A 49 -5.25 -2.48 -9.45
CA ASP A 49 -4.30 -3.04 -10.42
C ASP A 49 -2.95 -2.35 -10.51
N LEU A 50 -2.44 -1.89 -9.40
CA LEU A 50 -1.10 -1.32 -9.34
C LEU A 50 -0.12 -2.45 -9.00
N PRO A 51 0.71 -2.91 -9.95
CA PRO A 51 1.67 -3.98 -9.66
C PRO A 51 2.56 -3.64 -8.48
N LEU A 52 2.99 -4.66 -7.75
CA LEU A 52 3.78 -4.45 -6.53
C LEU A 52 4.98 -3.55 -6.77
N GLU A 53 5.70 -3.75 -7.87
CA GLU A 53 6.86 -2.92 -8.18
C GLU A 53 6.51 -1.46 -8.35
N GLU A 54 5.42 -1.19 -9.06
CA GLU A 54 4.95 0.18 -9.25
C GLU A 54 4.45 0.78 -7.95
N ALA A 55 3.79 -0.03 -7.13
CA ALA A 55 3.33 0.43 -5.82
C ALA A 55 4.50 0.85 -4.93
N VAL A 56 5.57 0.06 -4.92
CA VAL A 56 6.78 0.39 -4.15
C VAL A 56 7.41 1.68 -4.66
N GLU A 57 7.54 1.84 -5.97
CA GLU A 57 8.12 3.05 -6.53
C GLU A 57 7.27 4.28 -6.22
N LEU A 58 5.96 4.15 -6.31
CA LEU A 58 5.05 5.24 -5.98
C LEU A 58 5.14 5.59 -4.50
N ALA A 59 5.19 4.58 -3.62
CA ALA A 59 5.31 4.81 -2.19
C ALA A 59 6.61 5.56 -1.85
N LYS A 60 7.69 5.22 -2.52
CA LYS A 60 8.96 5.92 -2.33
C LYS A 60 8.86 7.37 -2.78
N ARG A 61 8.27 7.59 -3.95
CA ARG A 61 8.12 8.92 -4.52
C ARG A 61 7.27 9.83 -3.63
N LEU A 62 6.22 9.28 -3.05
CA LEU A 62 5.30 10.02 -2.20
C LEU A 62 5.72 10.04 -0.74
N HIS A 63 6.83 9.41 -0.41
CA HIS A 63 7.36 9.33 0.96
C HIS A 63 6.36 8.71 1.93
N LEU A 64 5.68 7.67 1.48
CA LEU A 64 4.72 6.96 2.34
C LEU A 64 5.45 6.09 3.36
N SER A 65 4.85 5.94 4.52
CA SER A 65 5.38 5.12 5.60
C SER A 65 4.23 4.37 6.26
N PRO A 66 4.51 3.34 7.09
CA PRO A 66 3.45 2.62 7.77
C PRO A 66 2.53 3.56 8.51
N GLY A 67 1.23 3.44 8.26
CA GLY A 67 0.24 4.34 8.79
C GLY A 67 -1.09 3.64 9.02
N ARG A 68 -2.10 4.44 9.27
CA ARG A 68 -3.41 3.96 9.64
C ARG A 68 -4.48 4.49 8.69
N HIS A 69 -5.26 3.59 8.14
CA HIS A 69 -6.37 3.94 7.28
C HIS A 69 -7.64 4.12 8.11
N PRO A 70 -8.45 5.16 7.86
CA PRO A 70 -9.65 5.41 8.66
C PRO A 70 -10.67 4.26 8.65
N GLU A 71 -10.77 3.51 7.55
CA GLU A 71 -11.69 2.38 7.46
C GLU A 71 -11.03 1.05 7.77
N LEU A 72 -9.80 0.86 7.31
CA LEU A 72 -9.10 -0.42 7.41
C LEU A 72 -8.25 -0.53 8.66
N GLY A 73 -8.03 0.58 9.34
CA GLY A 73 -7.23 0.60 10.54
C GLY A 73 -5.75 0.40 10.26
N ASN A 74 -5.07 -0.21 11.19
CA ASN A 74 -3.65 -0.50 11.11
C ASN A 74 -3.49 -2.01 10.91
N ARG A 75 -3.56 -2.44 9.64
CA ARG A 75 -3.43 -3.88 9.33
C ARG A 75 -1.97 -4.29 9.33
N SER A 76 -1.68 -5.35 10.05
CA SER A 76 -0.39 -6.03 9.98
C SER A 76 -0.64 -7.51 10.25
N TYR A 77 0.11 -8.33 9.57
CA TYR A 77 0.01 -9.77 9.74
C TYR A 77 1.28 -10.30 10.36
#